data_c9626a4129160e84101ff2086c2c5756
#
_entry.id   c9626a4129160e84101ff2086c2c5756
#
_cell.length_a   1.000
_cell.length_b   1.000
_cell.length_c   1.000
_cell.angle_alpha   90.00
_cell.angle_beta   90.00
_cell.angle_gamma   90.00
#
_symmetry.space_group_name_H-M   'P 1'
#
loop_
_entity.id
_entity.type
_entity.pdbx_description
1 polymer ?
#
loop_
_entity_poly.entity_id
_entity_poly.type
_entity_poly.pdbx_seq_one_letter_code
_entity_poly.pdbx_strand_id
1 'polypeptide(L)'
;LPLVTDWERAMFGITSAEVTAILLEHWRFPAEIVDSVRGHLEPFARPESNIGACVLNLACGVVARFGLDLPGESSHWVPTEAKMTLANVTEPVIDECAERAREHYAALCASVG
;
A
#
# COMPACT_ATOMS: atom_id res chain seq x y z
N LEU A 1 -5.37 -4.01 17.64
CA LEU A 1 -6.56 -3.98 16.77
C LEU A 1 -6.42 -5.01 15.66
N PRO A 2 -7.48 -5.74 15.34
CA PRO A 2 -7.43 -6.65 14.21
C PRO A 2 -7.22 -5.88 12.91
N LEU A 3 -6.54 -6.53 11.95
CA LEU A 3 -6.35 -5.94 10.63
C LEU A 3 -7.69 -5.85 9.90
N VAL A 4 -7.87 -4.80 9.11
CA VAL A 4 -9.09 -4.62 8.32
C VAL A 4 -9.30 -5.80 7.37
N THR A 5 -8.22 -6.39 6.85
CA THR A 5 -8.29 -7.58 5.98
C THR A 5 -8.86 -8.79 6.71
N ASP A 6 -8.54 -8.96 7.98
CA ASP A 6 -9.09 -10.07 8.79
C ASP A 6 -10.60 -9.89 8.95
N TRP A 7 -11.04 -8.67 9.22
CA TRP A 7 -12.46 -8.35 9.34
C TRP A 7 -13.19 -8.58 8.01
N GLU A 8 -12.64 -8.06 6.92
CA GLU A 8 -13.22 -8.25 5.58
C GLU A 8 -13.35 -9.73 5.23
N ARG A 9 -12.30 -10.51 5.50
CA ARG A 9 -12.29 -11.94 5.20
C ARG A 9 -13.32 -12.70 6.04
N ALA A 10 -13.46 -12.32 7.31
CA ALA A 10 -14.45 -12.94 8.20
C ALA A 10 -15.88 -12.59 7.80
N MET A 11 -16.14 -11.35 7.37
CA MET A 11 -17.49 -10.88 7.04
C MET A 11 -17.90 -11.20 5.61
N PHE A 12 -16.98 -11.16 4.66
CA PHE A 12 -17.29 -11.28 3.24
C PHE A 12 -16.60 -12.45 2.54
N GLY A 13 -15.65 -13.10 3.19
CA GLY A 13 -14.87 -14.17 2.57
C GLY A 13 -13.81 -13.69 1.58
N ILE A 14 -13.69 -12.39 1.35
CA ILE A 14 -12.76 -11.81 0.40
C ILE A 14 -12.35 -10.41 0.88
N THR A 15 -11.13 -9.98 0.55
CA THR A 15 -10.64 -8.66 0.93
C THR A 15 -10.86 -7.64 -0.19
N SER A 16 -10.82 -6.35 0.15
CA SER A 16 -10.92 -5.26 -0.82
C SER A 16 -9.79 -5.30 -1.84
N ALA A 17 -8.58 -5.69 -1.43
CA ALA A 17 -7.44 -5.83 -2.34
C ALA A 17 -7.69 -6.91 -3.39
N GLU A 18 -8.26 -8.04 -2.98
CA GLU A 18 -8.61 -9.13 -3.89
C GLU A 18 -9.70 -8.71 -4.88
N VAL A 19 -10.72 -7.99 -4.41
CA VAL A 19 -11.79 -7.47 -5.29
C VAL A 19 -11.20 -6.48 -6.29
N THR A 20 -10.35 -5.57 -5.84
CA THR A 20 -9.70 -4.60 -6.73
C THR A 20 -8.88 -5.30 -7.80
N ALA A 21 -8.13 -6.34 -7.42
CA ALA A 21 -7.34 -7.12 -8.37
C ALA A 21 -8.22 -7.78 -9.42
N ILE A 22 -9.37 -8.34 -9.02
CA ILE A 22 -10.34 -8.95 -9.95
C ILE A 22 -10.85 -7.91 -10.95
N LEU A 23 -11.18 -6.70 -10.49
CA LEU A 23 -11.64 -5.63 -11.37
C LEU A 23 -10.55 -5.20 -12.36
N LEU A 24 -9.32 -5.06 -11.90
CA LEU A 24 -8.19 -4.70 -12.77
C LEU A 24 -7.93 -5.77 -13.80
N GLU A 25 -8.05 -7.04 -13.42
CA GLU A 25 -7.92 -8.17 -14.32
C GLU A 25 -9.00 -8.12 -15.41
N HIS A 26 -10.23 -7.83 -15.01
CA HIS A 26 -11.35 -7.66 -15.94
C HIS A 26 -11.09 -6.53 -16.93
N TRP A 27 -10.44 -5.44 -16.49
CA TRP A 27 -10.07 -4.32 -17.34
C TRP A 27 -8.76 -4.53 -18.11
N ARG A 28 -8.20 -5.74 -18.03
CA ARG A 28 -7.00 -6.15 -18.77
C ARG A 28 -5.74 -5.35 -18.41
N PHE A 29 -5.60 -4.99 -17.14
CA PHE A 29 -4.35 -4.42 -16.67
C PHE A 29 -3.23 -5.47 -16.72
N PRO A 30 -1.95 -5.06 -16.89
CA PRO A 30 -0.83 -5.98 -16.86
C PRO A 30 -0.80 -6.83 -15.59
N ALA A 31 -0.38 -8.09 -15.73
CA ALA A 31 -0.36 -9.04 -14.63
C ALA A 31 0.46 -8.54 -13.43
N GLU A 32 1.58 -7.84 -13.70
CA GLU A 32 2.44 -7.30 -12.64
C GLU A 32 1.69 -6.30 -11.77
N ILE A 33 0.83 -5.48 -12.37
CA ILE A 33 0.03 -4.49 -11.64
C ILE A 33 -1.05 -5.20 -10.83
N VAL A 34 -1.75 -6.16 -11.44
CA VAL A 34 -2.79 -6.93 -10.77
C VAL A 34 -2.24 -7.67 -9.55
N ASP A 35 -1.10 -8.33 -9.72
CA ASP A 35 -0.46 -9.09 -8.64
C ASP A 35 0.02 -8.17 -7.51
N SER A 36 0.56 -7.00 -7.87
CA SER A 36 0.99 -6.01 -6.87
C SER A 36 -0.19 -5.53 -6.02
N VAL A 37 -1.32 -5.22 -6.64
CA VAL A 37 -2.51 -4.78 -5.94
C VAL A 37 -3.07 -5.91 -5.06
N ARG A 38 -3.14 -7.12 -5.61
CA ARG A 38 -3.67 -8.27 -4.87
C ARG A 38 -2.91 -8.52 -3.57
N GLY A 39 -1.59 -8.40 -3.61
CA GLY A 39 -0.73 -8.71 -2.49
C GLY A 39 -0.31 -7.54 -1.62
N HIS A 40 -0.76 -6.30 -1.88
CA HIS A 40 -0.17 -5.13 -1.20
C HIS A 40 -0.53 -5.02 0.29
N LEU A 41 -1.48 -5.79 0.79
CA LEU A 41 -1.82 -5.83 2.20
C LEU A 41 -1.24 -7.05 2.93
N GLU A 42 -0.41 -7.84 2.26
CA GLU A 42 0.27 -8.98 2.85
C GLU A 42 1.36 -8.52 3.84
N PRO A 43 1.75 -9.37 4.81
CA PRO A 43 2.72 -8.95 5.83
C PRO A 43 4.18 -8.83 5.35
N PHE A 44 4.51 -9.30 4.15
CA PHE A 44 5.88 -9.19 3.58
C PHE A 44 6.98 -9.74 4.49
N ALA A 45 6.68 -10.82 5.21
CA ALA A 45 7.63 -11.42 6.14
C ALA A 45 8.57 -12.42 5.46
N ARG A 46 8.33 -12.74 4.18
CA ARG A 46 9.09 -13.76 3.44
C ARG A 46 9.90 -13.13 2.31
N PRO A 47 11.12 -13.65 2.06
CA PRO A 47 11.95 -13.11 0.97
C PRO A 47 11.32 -13.25 -0.41
N GLU A 48 10.46 -14.25 -0.61
CA GLU A 48 9.77 -14.51 -1.88
C GLU A 48 8.51 -13.66 -2.09
N SER A 49 8.21 -12.75 -1.16
CA SER A 49 7.05 -11.85 -1.31
C SER A 49 7.21 -10.96 -2.54
N ASN A 50 6.08 -10.56 -3.11
CA ASN A 50 6.06 -9.74 -4.33
C ASN A 50 6.63 -8.34 -4.05
N ILE A 51 7.71 -7.97 -4.75
CA ILE A 51 8.38 -6.68 -4.55
C ILE A 51 7.46 -5.52 -4.94
N GLY A 52 6.74 -5.64 -6.04
CA GLY A 52 5.80 -4.60 -6.49
C GLY A 52 4.71 -4.34 -5.45
N ALA A 53 4.18 -5.40 -4.85
CA ALA A 53 3.19 -5.28 -3.78
C ALA A 53 3.79 -4.60 -2.55
N CYS A 54 5.04 -4.90 -2.21
CA CYS A 54 5.74 -4.28 -1.10
C CYS A 54 5.95 -2.78 -1.34
N VAL A 55 6.37 -2.40 -2.54
CA VAL A 55 6.55 -0.98 -2.91
C VAL A 55 5.21 -0.25 -2.82
N LEU A 56 4.13 -0.86 -3.30
CA LEU A 56 2.79 -0.28 -3.21
C LEU A 56 2.37 -0.11 -1.74
N ASN A 57 2.64 -1.10 -0.89
CA ASN A 57 2.35 -1.01 0.53
C ASN A 57 3.10 0.16 1.18
N LEU A 58 4.40 0.31 0.89
CA LEU A 58 5.19 1.41 1.41
C LEU A 58 4.68 2.77 0.91
N ALA A 59 4.26 2.83 -0.35
CA ALA A 59 3.66 4.05 -0.93
C ALA A 59 2.37 4.42 -0.23
N CYS A 60 1.51 3.45 0.06
CA CYS A 60 0.28 3.68 0.84
C CYS A 60 0.61 4.21 2.24
N GLY A 61 1.69 3.70 2.84
CA GLY A 61 2.17 4.20 4.13
C GLY A 61 2.61 5.66 4.08
N VAL A 62 3.23 6.08 2.98
CA VAL A 62 3.60 7.49 2.78
C VAL A 62 2.33 8.35 2.71
N VAL A 63 1.33 7.91 1.96
CA VAL A 63 0.05 8.64 1.86
C VAL A 63 -0.66 8.69 3.21
N ALA A 64 -0.59 7.62 3.99
CA ALA A 64 -1.17 7.56 5.32
C ALA A 64 -0.58 8.60 6.26
N ARG A 65 0.68 9.02 6.06
CA ARG A 65 1.31 10.09 6.84
C ARG A 65 0.60 11.43 6.68
N PHE A 66 -0.17 11.60 5.61
CA PHE A 66 -0.95 12.82 5.35
C PHE A 66 -2.34 12.78 6.00
N GLY A 67 -2.66 11.70 6.73
CA GLY A 67 -3.97 11.52 7.35
C GLY A 67 -5.06 11.10 6.37
N LEU A 68 -4.68 10.50 5.24
CA LEU A 68 -5.60 10.12 4.17
C LEU A 68 -5.97 8.63 4.20
N ASP A 69 -5.49 7.89 5.19
CA ASP A 69 -5.83 6.48 5.33
C ASP A 69 -7.21 6.30 5.98
N LEU A 70 -7.79 5.12 5.77
CA LEU A 70 -9.07 4.78 6.36
C LEU A 70 -8.88 4.23 7.78
N PRO A 71 -9.89 4.38 8.66
CA PRO A 71 -9.83 3.76 9.99
C PRO A 71 -9.57 2.26 9.91
N GLY A 72 -8.68 1.77 10.75
CA GLY A 72 -8.33 0.35 10.80
C GLY A 72 -7.25 -0.10 9.83
N GLU A 73 -6.72 0.80 8.99
CA GLU A 73 -5.67 0.46 8.03
C GLU A 73 -4.26 0.68 8.53
N SER A 74 -4.07 1.52 9.55
CA SER A 74 -2.73 1.98 9.95
C SER A 74 -1.73 0.87 10.23
N SER A 75 -2.18 -0.27 10.73
CA SER A 75 -1.30 -1.40 11.02
C SER A 75 -0.73 -2.06 9.77
N HIS A 76 -1.36 -1.89 8.61
CA HIS A 76 -0.84 -2.40 7.34
C HIS A 76 0.35 -1.56 6.84
N TRP A 77 0.46 -0.31 7.29
CA TRP A 77 1.37 0.67 6.70
C TRP A 77 2.67 0.86 7.47
N VAL A 78 2.90 0.09 8.54
CA VAL A 78 4.15 0.21 9.31
C VAL A 78 5.33 -0.19 8.41
N PRO A 79 6.34 0.69 8.23
CA PRO A 79 7.50 0.39 7.40
C PRO A 79 8.47 -0.52 8.15
N THR A 80 8.19 -1.81 8.16
CA THR A 80 9.01 -2.80 8.86
C THR A 80 10.36 -2.98 8.15
N GLU A 81 11.33 -3.50 8.88
CA GLU A 81 12.64 -3.83 8.33
C GLU A 81 12.52 -4.83 7.17
N ALA A 82 11.62 -5.80 7.31
CA ALA A 82 11.37 -6.78 6.25
C ALA A 82 10.91 -6.12 4.95
N LYS A 83 9.99 -5.15 5.04
CA LYS A 83 9.51 -4.41 3.87
C LYS A 83 10.63 -3.60 3.23
N MET A 84 11.40 -2.88 4.05
CA MET A 84 12.49 -2.04 3.56
C MET A 84 13.58 -2.87 2.88
N THR A 85 13.91 -4.03 3.44
CA THR A 85 14.88 -4.94 2.85
C THR A 85 14.37 -5.49 1.52
N LEU A 86 13.11 -5.93 1.47
CA LEU A 86 12.53 -6.49 0.26
C LEU A 86 12.47 -5.45 -0.87
N ALA A 87 12.09 -4.22 -0.57
CA ALA A 87 12.00 -3.14 -1.55
C ALA A 87 13.36 -2.46 -1.82
N ASN A 88 14.39 -2.84 -1.07
CA ASN A 88 15.73 -2.25 -1.16
C ASN A 88 15.70 -0.72 -0.96
N VAL A 89 15.01 -0.28 0.06
CA VAL A 89 14.94 1.15 0.43
C VAL A 89 15.33 1.31 1.89
N THR A 90 15.74 2.52 2.24
CA THR A 90 16.09 2.89 3.61
C THR A 90 15.08 3.89 4.14
N GLU A 91 15.06 4.07 5.46
CA GLU A 91 14.17 5.05 6.09
C GLU A 91 14.38 6.47 5.56
N PRO A 92 15.64 6.96 5.37
CA PRO A 92 15.85 8.27 4.75
C PRO A 92 15.27 8.40 3.36
N VAL A 93 15.29 7.34 2.54
CA VAL A 93 14.70 7.35 1.21
C VAL A 93 13.18 7.47 1.30
N ILE A 94 12.56 6.75 2.23
CA ILE A 94 11.12 6.83 2.47
C ILE A 94 10.75 8.26 2.90
N ASP A 95 11.52 8.86 3.79
CA ASP A 95 11.29 10.22 4.28
C ASP A 95 11.43 11.24 3.16
N GLU A 96 12.39 11.07 2.27
CA GLU A 96 12.56 11.93 1.10
C GLU A 96 11.36 11.82 0.16
N CYS A 97 10.90 10.59 -0.09
CA CYS A 97 9.70 10.36 -0.91
C CYS A 97 8.46 11.02 -0.30
N ALA A 98 8.32 10.91 1.02
CA ALA A 98 7.21 11.52 1.74
C ALA A 98 7.24 13.05 1.60
N GLU A 99 8.41 13.67 1.70
CA GLU A 99 8.56 15.11 1.56
C GLU A 99 8.19 15.58 0.15
N ARG A 100 8.68 14.88 -0.88
CA ARG A 100 8.34 15.18 -2.27
C ARG A 100 6.84 15.02 -2.53
N ALA A 101 6.25 13.95 -2.01
CA ALA A 101 4.82 13.70 -2.16
C ALA A 101 3.99 14.79 -1.48
N ARG A 102 4.45 15.25 -0.31
CA ARG A 102 3.79 16.34 0.42
C ARG A 102 3.78 17.63 -0.39
N GLU A 103 4.90 17.96 -1.02
CA GLU A 103 5.01 19.15 -1.88
C GLU A 103 4.04 19.07 -3.05
N HIS A 104 3.98 17.94 -3.73
CA HIS A 104 3.05 17.71 -4.83
C HIS A 104 1.60 17.80 -4.39
N TYR A 105 1.29 17.22 -3.25
CA TYR A 105 -0.07 17.23 -2.69
C TYR A 105 -0.48 18.66 -2.32
N ALA A 106 0.41 19.41 -1.69
CA ALA A 106 0.14 20.80 -1.33
C ALA A 106 -0.10 21.65 -2.57
N ALA A 107 0.69 21.47 -3.63
CA ALA A 107 0.53 22.18 -4.88
C ALA A 107 -0.80 21.85 -5.56
N LEU A 108 -1.20 20.58 -5.53
CA LEU A 108 -2.48 20.14 -6.08
C LEU A 108 -3.66 20.75 -5.31
N CYS A 109 -3.61 20.75 -3.99
CA CYS A 109 -4.65 21.37 -3.16
C CYS A 109 -4.76 22.86 -3.43
N ALA A 110 -3.65 23.57 -3.60
CA ALA A 110 -3.63 24.97 -3.90
C ALA A 110 -4.24 25.29 -5.27
N SER A 111 -4.06 24.38 -6.25
CA SER A 111 -4.59 24.59 -7.60
C SER A 111 -6.09 24.31 -7.71
N VAL A 112 -6.64 23.50 -6.80
CA VAL A 112 -8.06 23.11 -6.80
C VAL A 112 -8.89 24.00 -5.88
N GLY A 113 -8.25 24.49 -4.86
CA GLY A 113 -8.92 25.32 -3.86
C GLY A 113 -9.14 26.72 -4.30
#